data_239bef659eb5894fff23717b85d0b35f
#
_entry.id   239bef659eb5894fff23717b85d0b35f
#
_cell.length_a   1.000
_cell.length_b   1.000
_cell.length_c   1.000
_cell.angle_alpha   90.00
_cell.angle_beta   90.00
_cell.angle_gamma   90.00
#
_symmetry.space_group_name_H-M   'P 1'
#
loop_
_entity.id
_entity.type
_entity.pdbx_description
1 polymer ?
#
loop_
_entity_poly.entity_id
_entity_poly.type
_entity_poly.pdbx_seq_one_letter_code
_entity_poly.pdbx_strand_id
1 'polypeptide(L)'
;MNKFILIPLVTLNILFGSAAFSQKPVASFQDWGVYSSNDPKLCWLASTAMKVENTRGGKPAMNVTRGDIVLFITYLPEKDILGEVSFGGGYPFKPNQMVELQIGSAKYDLIPEGGFAWPANSDIDTKIRVSMTRGSTATIKAESTRGTKTKDTFSLRGFTAALKDTKKRCGV
;
A
#
# COMPACT_ATOMS: atom_id res chain seq x y z
N MET A 1 54.54 10.34 43.66
CA MET A 1 53.17 9.92 44.04
C MET A 1 52.22 10.55 43.01
N ASN A 2 51.92 9.86 41.91
CA ASN A 2 51.03 10.37 40.85
C ASN A 2 49.60 9.89 41.13
N LYS A 3 48.69 10.85 41.40
CA LYS A 3 47.27 10.55 41.54
C LYS A 3 46.62 10.54 40.15
N PHE A 4 46.23 9.37 39.67
CA PHE A 4 45.34 9.23 38.49
C PHE A 4 43.90 9.56 38.88
N ILE A 5 43.37 10.64 38.31
CA ILE A 5 41.97 11.01 38.44
C ILE A 5 41.20 10.24 37.33
N LEU A 6 40.41 9.24 37.71
CA LEU A 6 39.47 8.55 36.85
C LEU A 6 38.23 9.44 36.63
N ILE A 7 38.04 9.93 35.41
CA ILE A 7 36.82 10.63 35.00
C ILE A 7 35.82 9.56 34.50
N PRO A 8 34.62 9.43 35.07
CA PRO A 8 33.61 8.49 34.55
C PRO A 8 33.05 9.03 33.23
N LEU A 9 33.21 8.24 32.17
CA LEU A 9 32.61 8.48 30.86
C LEU A 9 31.10 8.19 30.95
N VAL A 10 30.27 9.22 31.10
CA VAL A 10 28.81 9.09 31.03
C VAL A 10 28.40 8.97 29.57
N THR A 11 28.12 7.76 29.13
CA THR A 11 27.54 7.51 27.79
C THR A 11 26.06 7.90 27.82
N LEU A 12 25.75 9.05 27.22
CA LEU A 12 24.38 9.51 26.97
C LEU A 12 23.78 8.68 25.83
N ASN A 13 23.00 7.66 26.16
CA ASN A 13 22.20 6.92 25.20
C ASN A 13 21.01 7.78 24.75
N ILE A 14 21.14 8.43 23.59
CA ILE A 14 20.05 9.14 22.94
C ILE A 14 19.17 8.06 22.27
N LEU A 15 18.07 7.70 22.90
CA LEU A 15 17.00 6.90 22.31
C LEU A 15 16.31 7.74 21.23
N PHE A 16 16.71 7.57 19.97
CA PHE A 16 15.93 8.04 18.82
C PHE A 16 14.66 7.21 18.73
N GLY A 17 13.62 7.67 19.40
CA GLY A 17 12.28 7.16 19.18
C GLY A 17 11.87 7.47 17.74
N SER A 18 11.78 6.46 16.88
CA SER A 18 11.17 6.57 15.55
C SER A 18 9.70 6.91 15.75
N ALA A 19 9.33 8.18 15.66
CA ALA A 19 7.94 8.59 15.58
C ALA A 19 7.38 8.04 14.25
N ALA A 20 6.59 6.98 14.31
CA ALA A 20 5.79 6.54 13.19
C ALA A 20 4.76 7.65 12.92
N PHE A 21 5.02 8.50 11.93
CA PHE A 21 4.06 9.49 11.47
C PHE A 21 2.90 8.77 10.78
N SER A 22 1.86 8.44 11.54
CA SER A 22 0.58 8.05 10.97
C SER A 22 -0.01 9.27 10.28
N GLN A 23 0.12 9.36 8.95
CA GLN A 23 -0.40 10.46 8.17
C GLN A 23 -1.93 10.39 8.16
N LYS A 24 -2.59 11.43 8.68
CA LYS A 24 -4.05 11.50 8.70
C LYS A 24 -4.58 11.86 7.31
N PRO A 25 -5.71 11.27 6.86
CA PRO A 25 -6.33 11.65 5.61
C PRO A 25 -6.83 13.09 5.68
N VAL A 26 -6.65 13.85 4.58
CA VAL A 26 -7.20 15.22 4.42
C VAL A 26 -8.69 15.19 4.07
N ALA A 27 -9.20 14.07 3.59
CA ALA A 27 -10.60 13.76 3.38
C ALA A 27 -10.82 12.24 3.45
N SER A 28 -12.06 11.83 3.74
CA SER A 28 -12.43 10.40 3.77
C SER A 28 -13.78 10.22 3.06
N PHE A 29 -13.86 9.16 2.25
CA PHE A 29 -15.04 8.78 1.49
C PHE A 29 -15.34 7.30 1.75
N GLN A 30 -16.17 7.02 2.74
CA GLN A 30 -16.48 5.66 3.20
C GLN A 30 -15.19 4.86 3.52
N ASP A 31 -14.82 3.90 2.65
CA ASP A 31 -13.70 2.98 2.89
C ASP A 31 -12.37 3.49 2.27
N TRP A 32 -12.34 4.75 1.76
CA TRP A 32 -11.18 5.36 1.12
C TRP A 32 -10.77 6.66 1.80
N GLY A 33 -9.50 6.74 2.21
CA GLY A 33 -8.86 7.97 2.66
C GLY A 33 -8.17 8.70 1.51
N VAL A 34 -8.23 10.04 1.51
CA VAL A 34 -7.49 10.90 0.59
C VAL A 34 -6.40 11.63 1.34
N TYR A 35 -5.23 11.71 0.74
CA TYR A 35 -4.02 12.31 1.31
C TYR A 35 -3.39 13.27 0.31
N SER A 36 -2.74 14.31 0.78
CA SER A 36 -1.98 15.22 -0.09
C SER A 36 -0.82 15.87 0.64
N SER A 37 0.26 16.12 -0.11
CA SER A 37 1.39 16.98 0.24
C SER A 37 1.54 18.06 -0.83
N ASN A 38 2.09 19.22 -0.45
CA ASN A 38 2.27 20.33 -1.39
C ASN A 38 3.72 20.47 -1.88
N ASP A 39 4.68 19.87 -1.20
CA ASP A 39 6.09 19.92 -1.55
C ASP A 39 6.75 18.54 -1.29
N PRO A 40 6.94 17.72 -2.34
CA PRO A 40 6.40 17.87 -3.70
C PRO A 40 4.86 17.77 -3.76
N LYS A 41 4.26 18.21 -4.89
CA LYS A 41 2.82 18.06 -5.11
C LYS A 41 2.48 16.59 -5.31
N LEU A 42 2.12 15.90 -4.23
CA LEU A 42 1.81 14.47 -4.18
C LEU A 42 0.42 14.28 -3.57
N CYS A 43 -0.46 13.58 -4.28
CA CYS A 43 -1.78 13.22 -3.78
C CYS A 43 -2.02 11.74 -3.99
N TRP A 44 -2.66 11.09 -3.03
CA TRP A 44 -3.03 9.70 -3.19
C TRP A 44 -4.32 9.39 -2.45
N LEU A 45 -4.97 8.34 -2.86
CA LEU A 45 -6.05 7.74 -2.12
C LEU A 45 -5.66 6.31 -1.76
N ALA A 46 -6.11 5.85 -0.60
CA ALA A 46 -5.77 4.55 -0.08
C ALA A 46 -6.95 3.91 0.66
N SER A 47 -6.99 2.59 0.62
CA SER A 47 -7.90 1.76 1.41
C SER A 47 -7.17 0.57 1.98
N THR A 48 -7.56 0.12 3.17
CA THR A 48 -7.07 -1.10 3.80
C THR A 48 -7.97 -2.29 3.45
N ALA A 49 -7.41 -3.51 3.48
CA ALA A 49 -8.18 -4.71 3.21
C ALA A 49 -9.29 -4.90 4.27
N MET A 50 -10.54 -5.11 3.81
CA MET A 50 -11.67 -5.42 4.68
C MET A 50 -11.75 -6.91 5.05
N LYS A 51 -11.12 -7.79 4.26
CA LYS A 51 -11.02 -9.23 4.52
C LYS A 51 -9.65 -9.74 4.10
N VAL A 52 -9.03 -10.53 4.96
CA VAL A 52 -7.70 -11.11 4.78
C VAL A 52 -7.78 -12.61 4.96
N GLU A 53 -7.35 -13.37 3.94
CA GLU A 53 -7.32 -14.83 3.97
C GLU A 53 -5.89 -15.30 3.66
N ASN A 54 -5.34 -16.16 4.53
CA ASN A 54 -4.00 -16.72 4.36
C ASN A 54 -4.09 -18.24 4.31
N THR A 55 -3.40 -18.87 3.36
CA THR A 55 -3.34 -20.32 3.23
C THR A 55 -1.92 -20.83 3.04
N ARG A 56 -1.63 -22.03 3.53
CA ARG A 56 -0.34 -22.72 3.33
C ARG A 56 -0.60 -24.19 3.13
N GLY A 57 -0.04 -24.77 2.06
CA GLY A 57 -0.31 -26.18 1.71
C GLY A 57 -1.79 -26.48 1.49
N GLY A 58 -2.58 -25.50 0.98
CA GLY A 58 -4.03 -25.63 0.75
C GLY A 58 -4.91 -25.54 1.99
N LYS A 59 -4.33 -25.32 3.18
CA LYS A 59 -5.07 -25.19 4.46
C LYS A 59 -5.01 -23.74 4.96
N PRO A 60 -6.02 -23.26 5.72
CA PRO A 60 -5.95 -21.97 6.39
C PRO A 60 -4.68 -21.87 7.24
N ALA A 61 -3.92 -20.78 7.07
CA ALA A 61 -2.72 -20.49 7.84
C ALA A 61 -3.09 -19.58 9.01
N MET A 62 -3.05 -20.14 10.22
CA MET A 62 -3.25 -19.38 11.46
C MET A 62 -1.95 -18.65 11.83
N ASN A 63 -2.08 -17.53 12.58
CA ASN A 63 -0.95 -16.77 13.13
C ASN A 63 0.05 -16.24 12.08
N VAL A 64 -0.46 -15.76 10.94
CA VAL A 64 0.34 -15.06 9.94
C VAL A 64 0.41 -13.59 10.31
N THR A 65 1.59 -13.13 10.77
CA THR A 65 1.84 -11.70 10.98
C THR A 65 2.16 -11.03 9.65
N ARG A 66 1.46 -9.94 9.36
CA ARG A 66 1.64 -9.07 8.19
C ARG A 66 1.74 -7.62 8.64
N GLY A 67 2.43 -6.80 7.87
CA GLY A 67 2.33 -5.35 7.96
C GLY A 67 1.03 -4.84 7.35
N ASP A 68 0.98 -3.54 7.05
CA ASP A 68 -0.20 -2.90 6.45
C ASP A 68 -0.52 -3.49 5.08
N ILE A 69 -1.81 -3.78 4.85
CA ILE A 69 -2.35 -4.33 3.61
C ILE A 69 -3.17 -3.24 2.96
N VAL A 70 -2.60 -2.58 1.95
CA VAL A 70 -3.14 -1.32 1.43
C VAL A 70 -3.13 -1.30 -0.09
N LEU A 71 -4.22 -0.80 -0.67
CA LEU A 71 -4.35 -0.50 -2.09
C LEU A 71 -4.34 1.02 -2.28
N PHE A 72 -3.44 1.50 -3.16
CA PHE A 72 -3.19 2.91 -3.41
C PHE A 72 -3.50 3.31 -4.84
N ILE A 73 -3.86 4.59 -5.04
CA ILE A 73 -3.80 5.27 -6.33
C ILE A 73 -3.05 6.58 -6.12
N THR A 74 -1.93 6.75 -6.79
CA THR A 74 -0.98 7.85 -6.58
C THR A 74 -0.94 8.81 -7.76
N TYR A 75 -0.90 10.11 -7.47
CA TYR A 75 -0.70 11.21 -8.41
C TYR A 75 0.53 12.02 -7.97
N LEU A 76 1.53 12.11 -8.83
CA LEU A 76 2.73 12.95 -8.67
C LEU A 76 2.99 13.63 -10.03
N PRO A 77 2.28 14.75 -10.34
CA PRO A 77 2.30 15.39 -11.66
C PRO A 77 3.69 15.78 -12.12
N GLU A 78 4.57 16.21 -11.21
CA GLU A 78 5.96 16.59 -11.52
C GLU A 78 6.81 15.43 -12.10
N LYS A 79 6.35 14.17 -11.92
CA LYS A 79 6.99 12.96 -12.44
C LYS A 79 6.12 12.20 -13.44
N ASP A 80 5.09 12.85 -14.00
CA ASP A 80 4.13 12.25 -14.94
C ASP A 80 3.40 11.01 -14.37
N ILE A 81 3.36 10.85 -13.04
CA ILE A 81 2.57 9.80 -12.37
C ILE A 81 1.13 10.31 -12.23
N LEU A 82 0.24 9.80 -13.08
CA LEU A 82 -1.14 10.28 -13.20
C LEU A 82 -2.18 9.19 -12.85
N GLY A 83 -2.06 8.65 -11.65
CA GLY A 83 -2.98 7.66 -11.11
C GLY A 83 -2.45 6.23 -11.17
N GLU A 84 -1.21 6.06 -10.76
CA GLU A 84 -0.54 4.77 -10.60
C GLU A 84 -1.24 3.95 -9.51
N VAL A 85 -1.56 2.71 -9.84
CA VAL A 85 -2.11 1.73 -8.91
C VAL A 85 -0.97 0.97 -8.24
N SER A 86 -0.99 0.84 -6.92
CA SER A 86 -0.03 0.01 -6.22
C SER A 86 -0.69 -0.76 -5.06
N PHE A 87 -0.19 -1.97 -4.82
CA PHE A 87 -0.64 -2.83 -3.74
C PHE A 87 0.50 -3.16 -2.79
N GLY A 88 0.36 -2.82 -1.52
CA GLY A 88 1.22 -3.26 -0.43
C GLY A 88 0.63 -4.47 0.27
N GLY A 89 1.35 -5.59 0.27
CA GLY A 89 0.85 -6.85 0.85
C GLY A 89 1.20 -7.05 2.32
N GLY A 90 2.06 -6.17 2.88
CA GLY A 90 2.56 -6.29 4.25
C GLY A 90 3.59 -7.42 4.45
N TYR A 91 4.18 -7.94 3.37
CA TYR A 91 5.25 -8.94 3.36
C TYR A 91 5.96 -8.95 2.00
N PRO A 92 7.20 -9.47 1.89
CA PRO A 92 7.87 -9.64 0.61
C PRO A 92 7.18 -10.70 -0.26
N PHE A 93 6.79 -10.31 -1.48
CA PHE A 93 6.19 -11.22 -2.45
C PHE A 93 7.21 -12.22 -3.00
N LYS A 94 6.71 -13.37 -3.45
CA LYS A 94 7.52 -14.37 -4.14
C LYS A 94 8.02 -13.81 -5.47
N PRO A 95 9.34 -13.77 -5.71
CA PRO A 95 9.91 -13.25 -6.94
C PRO A 95 9.38 -14.01 -8.17
N ASN A 96 9.23 -13.30 -9.30
CA ASN A 96 8.82 -13.86 -10.59
C ASN A 96 7.41 -14.51 -10.59
N GLN A 97 6.58 -14.23 -9.58
CA GLN A 97 5.19 -14.65 -9.53
C GLN A 97 4.28 -13.44 -9.48
N MET A 98 3.49 -13.25 -10.54
CA MET A 98 2.55 -12.12 -10.63
C MET A 98 1.55 -12.12 -9.48
N VAL A 99 1.17 -10.92 -9.06
CA VAL A 99 0.09 -10.67 -8.11
C VAL A 99 -1.20 -10.42 -8.91
N GLU A 100 -2.22 -11.27 -8.73
CA GLU A 100 -3.49 -11.16 -9.45
C GLU A 100 -4.41 -10.15 -8.75
N LEU A 101 -4.81 -9.09 -9.44
CA LEU A 101 -5.92 -8.20 -9.04
C LEU A 101 -7.17 -8.55 -9.83
N GLN A 102 -8.28 -8.83 -9.15
CA GLN A 102 -9.57 -9.14 -9.75
C GLN A 102 -10.65 -8.15 -9.31
N ILE A 103 -11.40 -7.59 -10.27
CA ILE A 103 -12.54 -6.69 -10.04
C ILE A 103 -13.70 -7.19 -10.92
N GLY A 104 -14.75 -7.73 -10.30
CA GLY A 104 -15.78 -8.43 -11.03
C GLY A 104 -15.20 -9.60 -11.84
N SER A 105 -15.40 -9.62 -13.17
CA SER A 105 -14.80 -10.61 -14.08
C SER A 105 -13.43 -10.20 -14.63
N ALA A 106 -13.04 -8.93 -14.49
CA ALA A 106 -11.76 -8.42 -15.01
C ALA A 106 -10.61 -8.85 -14.10
N LYS A 107 -9.50 -9.29 -14.72
CA LYS A 107 -8.27 -9.71 -14.05
C LYS A 107 -7.09 -8.92 -14.60
N TYR A 108 -6.18 -8.56 -13.72
CA TYR A 108 -4.98 -7.79 -14.01
C TYR A 108 -3.80 -8.42 -13.28
N ASP A 109 -2.66 -8.52 -13.96
CA ASP A 109 -1.40 -8.93 -13.36
C ASP A 109 -0.62 -7.71 -12.89
N LEU A 110 -0.18 -7.75 -11.63
CA LEU A 110 0.71 -6.76 -11.05
C LEU A 110 2.10 -7.39 -10.89
N ILE A 111 3.13 -6.64 -11.24
CA ILE A 111 4.54 -7.04 -11.15
C ILE A 111 5.00 -6.81 -9.71
N PRO A 112 5.44 -7.85 -8.98
CA PRO A 112 5.91 -7.69 -7.61
C PRO A 112 7.35 -7.18 -7.55
N GLU A 113 7.59 -6.26 -6.62
CA GLU A 113 8.92 -5.82 -6.20
C GLU A 113 8.92 -5.62 -4.67
N GLY A 114 9.73 -6.40 -3.95
CA GLY A 114 9.72 -6.38 -2.49
C GLY A 114 8.34 -6.72 -1.91
N GLY A 115 7.78 -5.80 -1.13
CA GLY A 115 6.46 -5.93 -0.50
C GLY A 115 5.33 -5.24 -1.24
N PHE A 116 5.62 -4.69 -2.44
CA PHE A 116 4.66 -3.98 -3.27
C PHE A 116 4.50 -4.64 -4.65
N ALA A 117 3.42 -4.31 -5.35
CA ALA A 117 3.18 -4.76 -6.72
C ALA A 117 2.48 -3.66 -7.52
N TRP A 118 2.87 -3.52 -8.81
CA TRP A 118 2.39 -2.48 -9.74
C TRP A 118 1.94 -3.06 -11.07
N PRO A 119 1.00 -2.42 -11.77
CA PRO A 119 0.73 -2.71 -13.17
C PRO A 119 1.96 -2.44 -14.05
N ALA A 120 2.01 -3.09 -15.21
CA ALA A 120 3.16 -2.97 -16.11
C ALA A 120 3.29 -1.58 -16.78
N ASN A 121 2.21 -0.80 -16.86
CA ASN A 121 2.19 0.51 -17.50
C ASN A 121 0.90 1.29 -17.16
N SER A 122 0.88 2.57 -17.55
CA SER A 122 -0.21 3.52 -17.29
C SER A 122 -1.54 3.18 -17.99
N ASP A 123 -1.52 2.43 -19.09
CA ASP A 123 -2.74 1.97 -19.75
C ASP A 123 -3.47 0.93 -18.90
N ILE A 124 -2.70 0.04 -18.25
CA ILE A 124 -3.26 -0.94 -17.32
C ILE A 124 -3.76 -0.25 -16.05
N ASP A 125 -3.03 0.72 -15.52
CA ASP A 125 -3.50 1.59 -14.42
C ASP A 125 -4.88 2.18 -14.72
N THR A 126 -5.03 2.72 -15.93
CA THR A 126 -6.27 3.33 -16.38
C THR A 126 -7.42 2.31 -16.44
N LYS A 127 -7.16 1.11 -17.01
CA LYS A 127 -8.16 0.02 -17.07
C LYS A 127 -8.58 -0.42 -15.67
N ILE A 128 -7.63 -0.55 -14.75
CA ILE A 128 -7.90 -0.91 -13.34
C ILE A 128 -8.78 0.17 -12.70
N ARG A 129 -8.41 1.45 -12.77
CA ARG A 129 -9.21 2.55 -12.21
C ARG A 129 -10.63 2.59 -12.76
N VAL A 130 -10.80 2.38 -14.08
CA VAL A 130 -12.14 2.28 -14.71
C VAL A 130 -12.93 1.09 -14.15
N SER A 131 -12.29 -0.06 -13.96
CA SER A 131 -12.96 -1.22 -13.35
C SER A 131 -13.32 -0.97 -11.88
N MET A 132 -12.45 -0.29 -11.13
CA MET A 132 -12.72 0.09 -9.73
C MET A 132 -13.91 1.05 -9.60
N THR A 133 -14.11 1.98 -10.54
CA THR A 133 -15.28 2.90 -10.51
C THR A 133 -16.61 2.19 -10.73
N ARG A 134 -16.60 1.00 -11.34
CA ARG A 134 -17.81 0.21 -11.68
C ARG A 134 -18.00 -0.97 -10.75
N GLY A 135 -16.94 -1.39 -10.05
CA GLY A 135 -16.94 -2.54 -9.16
C GLY A 135 -17.42 -2.23 -7.75
N SER A 136 -17.77 -3.27 -7.01
CA SER A 136 -18.08 -3.19 -5.57
C SER A 136 -16.92 -3.62 -4.68
N THR A 137 -16.08 -4.53 -5.18
CA THR A 137 -14.92 -5.07 -4.47
C THR A 137 -13.75 -5.31 -5.42
N ALA A 138 -12.53 -5.17 -4.91
CA ALA A 138 -11.30 -5.62 -5.54
C ALA A 138 -10.70 -6.74 -4.69
N THR A 139 -10.31 -7.85 -5.32
CA THR A 139 -9.67 -8.98 -4.65
C THR A 139 -8.25 -9.15 -5.18
N ILE A 140 -7.27 -9.24 -4.30
CA ILE A 140 -5.87 -9.40 -4.66
C ILE A 140 -5.36 -10.73 -4.12
N LYS A 141 -4.75 -11.55 -5.01
CA LYS A 141 -4.13 -12.81 -4.66
C LYS A 141 -2.63 -12.75 -4.90
N ALA A 142 -1.87 -13.19 -3.93
CA ALA A 142 -0.41 -13.20 -3.99
C ALA A 142 0.16 -14.40 -3.23
N GLU A 143 1.48 -14.62 -3.38
CA GLU A 143 2.24 -15.59 -2.60
C GLU A 143 3.46 -14.90 -1.99
N SER A 144 3.73 -15.19 -0.73
CA SER A 144 4.92 -14.68 -0.04
C SER A 144 6.16 -15.54 -0.37
N THR A 145 7.36 -14.99 -0.14
CA THR A 145 8.61 -15.74 -0.21
C THR A 145 8.63 -17.01 0.66
N ARG A 146 7.77 -17.06 1.69
CA ARG A 146 7.63 -18.23 2.59
C ARG A 146 6.55 -19.23 2.13
N GLY A 147 5.99 -19.06 0.93
CA GLY A 147 4.98 -19.95 0.36
C GLY A 147 3.57 -19.80 0.97
N THR A 148 3.31 -18.72 1.71
CA THR A 148 1.95 -18.41 2.15
C THR A 148 1.21 -17.72 1.01
N LYS A 149 0.08 -18.30 0.57
CA LYS A 149 -0.82 -17.69 -0.39
C LYS A 149 -1.80 -16.81 0.37
N THR A 150 -2.02 -15.61 -0.16
CA THR A 150 -2.92 -14.61 0.42
C THR A 150 -4.03 -14.26 -0.55
N LYS A 151 -5.18 -13.89 0.01
CA LYS A 151 -6.29 -13.33 -0.72
C LYS A 151 -6.87 -12.19 0.11
N ASP A 152 -6.68 -10.98 -0.37
CA ASP A 152 -7.06 -9.74 0.30
C ASP A 152 -8.20 -9.07 -0.47
N THR A 153 -9.27 -8.72 0.23
CA THR A 153 -10.45 -8.10 -0.38
C THR A 153 -10.60 -6.67 0.11
N PHE A 154 -10.76 -5.75 -0.83
CA PHE A 154 -10.96 -4.33 -0.61
C PHE A 154 -12.38 -3.93 -1.01
N SER A 155 -12.99 -3.06 -0.23
CA SER A 155 -14.24 -2.40 -0.61
C SER A 155 -13.95 -1.28 -1.61
N LEU A 156 -14.79 -1.15 -2.64
CA LEU A 156 -14.73 -0.03 -3.58
C LEU A 156 -15.78 1.05 -3.27
N ARG A 157 -16.45 0.94 -2.11
CA ARG A 157 -17.40 1.97 -1.65
C ARG A 157 -16.65 3.27 -1.35
N GLY A 158 -17.09 4.36 -1.99
CA GLY A 158 -16.43 5.66 -1.86
C GLY A 158 -15.26 5.89 -2.81
N PHE A 159 -14.75 4.86 -3.52
CA PHE A 159 -13.61 4.97 -4.43
C PHE A 159 -13.79 6.09 -5.46
N THR A 160 -14.91 6.15 -6.17
CA THR A 160 -15.16 7.15 -7.22
C THR A 160 -15.12 8.58 -6.68
N ALA A 161 -15.69 8.81 -5.49
CA ALA A 161 -15.68 10.12 -4.84
C ALA A 161 -14.26 10.49 -4.36
N ALA A 162 -13.54 9.55 -3.75
CA ALA A 162 -12.16 9.73 -3.33
C ALA A 162 -11.24 10.02 -4.53
N LEU A 163 -11.38 9.28 -5.64
CA LEU A 163 -10.62 9.48 -6.87
C LEU A 163 -10.83 10.90 -7.43
N LYS A 164 -12.09 11.36 -7.50
CA LYS A 164 -12.42 12.70 -7.97
C LYS A 164 -11.80 13.78 -7.09
N ASP A 165 -11.89 13.64 -5.77
CA ASP A 165 -11.31 14.60 -4.81
C ASP A 165 -9.78 14.62 -4.90
N THR A 166 -9.14 13.44 -4.99
CA THR A 166 -7.68 13.33 -5.14
C THR A 166 -7.18 14.03 -6.41
N LYS A 167 -7.84 13.79 -7.55
CA LYS A 167 -7.51 14.46 -8.83
C LYS A 167 -7.63 15.97 -8.72
N LYS A 168 -8.74 16.48 -8.15
CA LYS A 168 -8.95 17.92 -7.93
C LYS A 168 -7.84 18.52 -7.07
N ARG A 169 -7.41 17.85 -5.99
CA ARG A 169 -6.32 18.32 -5.10
C ARG A 169 -4.99 18.34 -5.81
N CYS A 170 -4.75 17.39 -6.68
CA CYS A 170 -3.51 17.30 -7.46
C CYS A 170 -3.48 18.17 -8.72
N GLY A 171 -4.60 18.79 -9.12
CA GLY A 171 -4.69 19.66 -10.29
C GLY A 171 -4.68 18.89 -11.62
N VAL A 172 -5.24 17.67 -11.65
CA VAL A 172 -5.29 16.79 -12.83
C VAL A 172 -6.69 16.27 -13.11
#